data_f01114644e289abdc4d3d07d24a86d31
#
_entry.id   f01114644e289abdc4d3d07d24a86d31
#
_cell.length_a   1.000
_cell.length_b   1.000
_cell.length_c   1.000
_cell.angle_alpha   90.00
_cell.angle_beta   90.00
_cell.angle_gamma   90.00
#
_symmetry.space_group_name_H-M   'P 1'
#
loop_
_entity.id
_entity.type
_entity.pdbx_description
1 polymer ?
#
loop_
_entity_poly.entity_id
_entity_poly.type
_entity_poly.pdbx_seq_one_letter_code
_entity_poly.pdbx_strand_id
1 'polypeptide(L)'
;MRINTGMDATLGERTPGNIKEAWDLDLQKAEPVWRPATDKELAKIMQYDTLKFVAQSEVPPNTDVIPGVWEFKIKRNPDGSIASYKARWCVDGKRAVYGIHYDDTFSPTVRAAPVRALWHKAMSLGVKPYMTDVESAFLNAYLDKAVYVTCPQGYERYDKDGTPMVAMVLKALYGMPQAPRCWHDEVARRLLKHGFKRSEADPCVFTYCEGDKFMGLGLHVDDFMRVASHPELHDWLHNDVLKA
;
A
#
# COMPACT_ATOMS: atom_id res chain seq x y z
N MET A 1 11.37 -5.34 14.57
CA MET A 1 10.19 -4.63 15.08
C MET A 1 9.46 -5.59 15.98
N ARG A 2 9.32 -5.31 17.29
CA ARG A 2 8.56 -6.19 18.18
C ARG A 2 7.09 -6.03 17.83
N ILE A 3 6.43 -7.12 17.44
CA ILE A 3 4.98 -7.16 17.31
C ILE A 3 4.42 -6.83 18.69
N ASN A 4 3.70 -5.72 18.78
CA ASN A 4 3.11 -5.26 20.03
C ASN A 4 1.87 -6.15 20.32
N THR A 5 2.08 -7.35 20.84
CA THR A 5 1.04 -8.25 21.36
C THR A 5 0.60 -7.80 22.76
N GLY A 6 0.55 -6.49 23.00
CA GLY A 6 0.14 -5.93 24.27
C GLY A 6 -1.36 -5.67 24.31
N MET A 7 -2.02 -6.05 25.42
CA MET A 7 -3.24 -5.37 25.82
C MET A 7 -2.97 -3.87 25.73
N ASP A 8 -3.77 -3.14 24.97
CA ASP A 8 -3.89 -1.72 25.17
C ASP A 8 -4.61 -1.57 26.52
N ALA A 9 -3.81 -1.49 27.58
CA ALA A 9 -4.26 -1.64 28.97
C ALA A 9 -5.28 -0.56 29.38
N THR A 10 -5.52 0.41 28.52
CA THR A 10 -6.42 1.55 28.77
C THR A 10 -7.86 1.29 28.35
N LEU A 11 -8.17 0.32 27.46
CA LEU A 11 -9.50 0.20 26.85
C LEU A 11 -9.98 -1.25 26.60
N GLY A 12 -9.37 -2.25 27.22
CA GLY A 12 -9.98 -3.59 27.39
C GLY A 12 -10.04 -4.50 26.15
N GLU A 13 -9.56 -4.11 24.97
CA GLU A 13 -9.63 -4.94 23.78
C GLU A 13 -8.24 -5.35 23.28
N ARG A 14 -8.07 -6.66 23.05
CA ARG A 14 -6.79 -7.26 22.65
C ARG A 14 -6.62 -7.26 21.13
N THR A 15 -5.46 -6.81 20.65
CA THR A 15 -5.05 -6.95 19.26
C THR A 15 -4.38 -8.32 19.07
N PRO A 16 -4.88 -9.18 18.15
CA PRO A 16 -4.30 -10.51 17.94
C PRO A 16 -2.91 -10.43 17.32
N GLY A 17 -2.05 -11.39 17.67
CA GLY A 17 -0.71 -11.51 17.11
C GLY A 17 -0.62 -12.38 15.85
N ASN A 18 -1.66 -13.16 15.56
CA ASN A 18 -1.74 -14.04 14.39
C ASN A 18 -3.21 -14.35 14.05
N ILE A 19 -3.43 -15.00 12.90
CA ILE A 19 -4.79 -15.27 12.40
C ILE A 19 -5.57 -16.24 13.27
N LYS A 20 -4.92 -17.24 13.85
CA LYS A 20 -5.59 -18.20 14.74
C LYS A 20 -6.14 -17.47 15.96
N GLU A 21 -5.33 -16.65 16.59
CA GLU A 21 -5.74 -15.84 17.73
C GLU A 21 -6.87 -14.86 17.35
N ALA A 22 -6.80 -14.26 16.15
CA ALA A 22 -7.85 -13.37 15.64
C ALA A 22 -9.20 -14.09 15.54
N TRP A 23 -9.22 -15.29 15.02
CA TRP A 23 -10.45 -16.09 14.90
C TRP A 23 -10.91 -16.67 16.24
N ASP A 24 -9.99 -17.02 17.14
CA ASP A 24 -10.33 -17.45 18.50
C ASP A 24 -10.99 -16.29 19.30
N LEU A 25 -10.53 -15.05 19.09
CA LEU A 25 -11.16 -13.85 19.67
C LEU A 25 -12.56 -13.60 19.09
N ASP A 26 -12.76 -13.83 17.79
CA ASP A 26 -14.08 -13.70 17.14
C ASP A 26 -15.10 -14.71 17.71
N LEU A 27 -14.67 -15.92 18.07
CA LEU A 27 -15.55 -16.93 18.69
C LEU A 27 -16.06 -16.50 20.09
N GLN A 28 -15.39 -15.55 20.73
CA GLN A 28 -15.79 -15.02 22.05
C GLN A 28 -16.71 -13.81 21.94
N LYS A 29 -16.99 -13.32 20.73
CA LYS A 29 -17.83 -12.14 20.46
C LYS A 29 -19.19 -12.55 19.89
N ALA A 30 -20.18 -11.72 20.16
CA ALA A 30 -21.53 -11.88 19.54
C ALA A 30 -21.46 -11.71 18.02
N GLU A 31 -20.57 -10.80 17.53
CA GLU A 31 -20.31 -10.56 16.12
C GLU A 31 -18.83 -10.64 15.84
N PRO A 32 -18.39 -11.42 14.82
CA PRO A 32 -17.00 -11.50 14.45
C PRO A 32 -16.52 -10.16 13.84
N VAL A 33 -15.32 -9.74 14.17
CA VAL A 33 -14.73 -8.47 13.71
C VAL A 33 -13.44 -8.66 12.92
N TRP A 34 -12.66 -9.69 13.26
CA TRP A 34 -11.37 -9.96 12.64
C TRP A 34 -11.50 -10.74 11.34
N ARG A 35 -12.41 -11.73 11.28
CA ARG A 35 -12.67 -12.48 10.05
C ARG A 35 -13.17 -11.58 8.92
N PRO A 36 -14.18 -10.71 9.13
CA PRO A 36 -14.55 -9.73 8.12
C PRO A 36 -13.41 -8.78 7.70
N ALA A 37 -12.50 -8.43 8.64
CA ALA A 37 -11.35 -7.59 8.31
C ALA A 37 -10.33 -8.32 7.42
N THR A 38 -10.05 -9.62 7.68
CA THR A 38 -9.17 -10.44 6.84
C THR A 38 -9.78 -10.73 5.48
N ASP A 39 -11.09 -11.06 5.42
CA ASP A 39 -11.81 -11.27 4.16
C ASP A 39 -11.78 -10.02 3.27
N LYS A 40 -12.00 -8.85 3.87
CA LYS A 40 -11.95 -7.56 3.18
C LYS A 40 -10.56 -7.27 2.61
N GLU A 41 -9.50 -7.56 3.36
CA GLU A 41 -8.11 -7.36 2.90
C GLU A 41 -7.78 -8.26 1.71
N LEU A 42 -8.13 -9.55 1.79
CA LEU A 42 -7.89 -10.48 0.69
C LEU A 42 -8.73 -10.15 -0.54
N ALA A 43 -10.01 -9.80 -0.36
CA ALA A 43 -10.85 -9.37 -1.47
C ALA A 43 -10.25 -8.17 -2.21
N LYS A 44 -9.69 -7.19 -1.45
CA LYS A 44 -8.98 -6.05 -2.03
C LYS A 44 -7.74 -6.48 -2.80
N ILE A 45 -6.85 -7.30 -2.22
CA ILE A 45 -5.65 -7.81 -2.89
C ILE A 45 -6.01 -8.52 -4.19
N MET A 46 -7.09 -9.31 -4.19
CA MET A 46 -7.57 -10.01 -5.39
C MET A 46 -8.20 -9.05 -6.41
N GLN A 47 -8.94 -8.03 -5.99
CA GLN A 47 -9.52 -7.00 -6.87
C GLN A 47 -8.45 -6.23 -7.66
N TYR A 48 -7.27 -6.07 -7.09
CA TYR A 48 -6.13 -5.41 -7.76
C TYR A 48 -5.29 -6.37 -8.61
N ASP A 49 -5.68 -7.65 -8.77
CA ASP A 49 -4.91 -8.67 -9.47
C ASP A 49 -3.45 -8.76 -8.99
N THR A 50 -3.26 -8.64 -7.67
CA THR A 50 -1.93 -8.59 -7.07
C THR A 50 -1.28 -9.98 -6.98
N LEU A 51 -2.09 -11.04 -6.91
CA LEU A 51 -1.63 -12.41 -6.74
C LEU A 51 -2.12 -13.32 -7.86
N LYS A 52 -1.22 -14.18 -8.32
CA LYS A 52 -1.55 -15.36 -9.14
C LYS A 52 -1.19 -16.63 -8.34
N PHE A 53 -2.19 -17.46 -8.04
CA PHE A 53 -1.92 -18.74 -7.39
C PHE A 53 -1.43 -19.76 -8.41
N VAL A 54 -0.33 -20.43 -8.06
CA VAL A 54 0.34 -21.42 -8.90
C VAL A 54 0.63 -22.68 -8.08
N ALA A 55 0.72 -23.85 -8.75
CA ALA A 55 1.13 -25.07 -8.08
C ALA A 55 2.60 -24.95 -7.61
N GLN A 56 2.94 -25.62 -6.51
CA GLN A 56 4.33 -25.64 -6.02
C GLN A 56 5.32 -26.15 -7.09
N SER A 57 4.89 -27.03 -7.98
CA SER A 57 5.68 -27.55 -9.10
C SER A 57 5.97 -26.54 -10.22
N GLU A 58 5.19 -25.45 -10.29
CA GLU A 58 5.37 -24.36 -11.26
C GLU A 58 6.39 -23.31 -10.77
N VAL A 59 6.77 -23.38 -9.49
CA VAL A 59 7.80 -22.50 -8.95
C VAL A 59 9.16 -22.90 -9.50
N PRO A 60 9.96 -21.97 -10.07
CA PRO A 60 11.26 -22.30 -10.61
C PRO A 60 12.16 -22.97 -9.56
N PRO A 61 13.00 -23.94 -9.96
CA PRO A 61 13.94 -24.59 -9.03
C PRO A 61 14.82 -23.56 -8.30
N ASN A 62 15.10 -23.80 -7.04
CA ASN A 62 15.91 -22.93 -6.16
C ASN A 62 15.31 -21.53 -5.93
N THR A 63 14.00 -21.37 -6.12
CA THR A 63 13.29 -20.12 -5.78
C THR A 63 12.83 -20.18 -4.34
N ASP A 64 13.22 -19.19 -3.55
CA ASP A 64 12.74 -19.04 -2.17
C ASP A 64 11.28 -18.58 -2.16
N VAL A 65 10.45 -19.30 -1.42
CA VAL A 65 9.06 -18.90 -1.14
C VAL A 65 9.04 -18.15 0.21
N ILE A 66 8.77 -16.87 0.16
CA ILE A 66 8.77 -16.02 1.36
C ILE A 66 7.44 -16.22 2.12
N PRO A 67 7.45 -16.34 3.46
CA PRO A 67 6.22 -16.38 4.23
C PRO A 67 5.41 -15.10 4.12
N GLY A 68 4.08 -15.24 4.01
CA GLY A 68 3.15 -14.17 4.28
C GLY A 68 2.81 -14.09 5.77
N VAL A 69 2.54 -12.91 6.28
CA VAL A 69 2.20 -12.66 7.69
C VAL A 69 0.99 -11.74 7.79
N TRP A 70 0.15 -11.99 8.78
CA TRP A 70 -0.96 -11.10 9.10
C TRP A 70 -0.53 -10.04 10.12
N GLU A 71 -0.86 -8.80 9.85
CA GLU A 71 -0.77 -7.68 10.79
C GLU A 71 -2.17 -7.20 11.15
N PHE A 72 -2.45 -7.08 12.45
CA PHE A 72 -3.72 -6.63 12.97
C PHE A 72 -3.58 -5.30 13.68
N LYS A 73 -4.58 -4.44 13.55
CA LYS A 73 -4.61 -3.13 14.21
C LYS A 73 -6.04 -2.71 14.52
N ILE A 74 -6.26 -2.22 15.74
CA ILE A 74 -7.49 -1.52 16.12
C ILE A 74 -7.28 -0.03 15.89
N LYS A 75 -8.09 0.57 15.02
CA LYS A 75 -8.13 2.02 14.85
C LYS A 75 -9.13 2.59 15.84
N ARG A 76 -8.77 3.71 16.47
CA ARG A 76 -9.61 4.40 17.46
C ARG A 76 -9.92 5.81 17.02
N ASN A 77 -11.08 6.30 17.41
CA ASN A 77 -11.47 7.70 17.33
C ASN A 77 -10.71 8.54 18.35
N PRO A 78 -10.71 9.88 18.25
CA PRO A 78 -10.10 10.77 19.24
C PRO A 78 -10.66 10.62 20.66
N ASP A 79 -11.90 10.16 20.80
CA ASP A 79 -12.56 9.88 22.08
C ASP A 79 -12.18 8.52 22.71
N GLY A 80 -11.31 7.74 22.01
CA GLY A 80 -10.87 6.42 22.43
C GLY A 80 -11.78 5.27 21.99
N SER A 81 -12.96 5.53 21.46
CA SER A 81 -13.85 4.50 20.93
C SER A 81 -13.24 3.79 19.72
N ILE A 82 -13.64 2.53 19.48
CA ILE A 82 -13.14 1.77 18.34
C ILE A 82 -13.79 2.28 17.05
N ALA A 83 -12.94 2.78 16.14
CA ALA A 83 -13.37 3.22 14.81
C ALA A 83 -13.45 2.04 13.83
N SER A 84 -12.47 1.13 13.85
CA SER A 84 -12.46 -0.04 12.96
C SER A 84 -11.37 -1.04 13.33
N TYR A 85 -11.61 -2.30 12.97
CA TYR A 85 -10.61 -3.37 12.98
C TYR A 85 -9.95 -3.44 11.59
N LYS A 86 -8.63 -3.52 11.56
CA LYS A 86 -7.83 -3.59 10.33
C LYS A 86 -6.98 -4.84 10.37
N ALA A 87 -7.04 -5.61 9.31
CA ALA A 87 -6.09 -6.67 9.00
C ALA A 87 -5.32 -6.27 7.74
N ARG A 88 -4.03 -6.57 7.70
CA ARG A 88 -3.18 -6.47 6.52
C ARG A 88 -2.44 -7.78 6.32
N TRP A 89 -2.49 -8.31 5.12
CA TRP A 89 -1.62 -9.40 4.74
C TRP A 89 -0.35 -8.84 4.12
N CYS A 90 0.78 -9.15 4.74
CA CYS A 90 2.09 -8.60 4.40
C CYS A 90 3.05 -9.72 4.00
N VAL A 91 4.02 -9.42 3.17
CA VAL A 91 5.19 -10.30 2.94
C VAL A 91 6.17 -10.13 4.10
N ASP A 92 6.74 -11.23 4.60
CA ASP A 92 7.84 -11.15 5.58
C ASP A 92 9.13 -10.67 4.89
N GLY A 93 9.21 -9.37 4.66
CA GLY A 93 10.32 -8.73 3.95
C GLY A 93 11.70 -8.89 4.60
N LYS A 94 11.75 -9.34 5.87
CA LYS A 94 13.02 -9.67 6.53
C LYS A 94 13.69 -10.89 5.91
N ARG A 95 12.92 -11.74 5.23
CA ARG A 95 13.41 -12.91 4.50
C ARG A 95 13.69 -12.61 3.03
N ALA A 96 13.35 -11.44 2.54
CA ALA A 96 13.69 -11.02 1.19
C ALA A 96 15.20 -10.77 1.09
N VAL A 97 15.83 -11.32 0.06
CA VAL A 97 17.28 -11.27 -0.16
C VAL A 97 17.57 -10.32 -1.30
N TYR A 98 18.51 -9.38 -1.06
CA TYR A 98 19.04 -8.47 -2.09
C TYR A 98 19.68 -9.26 -3.25
N GLY A 99 19.45 -8.81 -4.47
CA GLY A 99 19.91 -9.47 -5.69
C GLY A 99 19.01 -10.62 -6.17
N ILE A 100 18.24 -11.24 -5.27
CA ILE A 100 17.30 -12.32 -5.58
C ILE A 100 15.88 -11.77 -5.71
N HIS A 101 15.34 -11.21 -4.64
CA HIS A 101 13.95 -10.77 -4.56
C HIS A 101 13.77 -9.29 -4.92
N TYR A 102 14.83 -8.49 -4.81
CA TYR A 102 14.86 -7.07 -5.15
C TYR A 102 16.29 -6.61 -5.40
N ASP A 103 16.45 -5.51 -6.16
CA ASP A 103 17.77 -4.89 -6.43
C ASP A 103 17.88 -3.51 -5.81
N ASP A 104 16.77 -2.78 -5.67
CA ASP A 104 16.75 -1.44 -5.10
C ASP A 104 15.50 -1.23 -4.26
N THR A 105 15.66 -0.48 -3.19
CA THR A 105 14.57 -0.17 -2.24
C THR A 105 14.41 1.34 -2.01
N PHE A 106 15.32 2.14 -2.58
CA PHE A 106 15.30 3.58 -2.34
C PHE A 106 14.04 4.22 -2.91
N SER A 107 13.24 4.82 -2.05
CA SER A 107 12.08 5.63 -2.41
C SER A 107 12.23 7.01 -1.77
N PRO A 108 12.34 8.07 -2.57
CA PRO A 108 12.40 9.41 -2.02
C PRO A 108 11.05 9.82 -1.42
N THR A 109 11.09 10.77 -0.49
CA THR A 109 9.91 11.48 0.01
C THR A 109 10.11 12.98 -0.16
N VAL A 110 9.03 13.72 -0.39
CA VAL A 110 9.11 15.18 -0.59
C VAL A 110 9.73 15.88 0.62
N ARG A 111 10.66 16.79 0.37
CA ARG A 111 11.31 17.58 1.40
C ARG A 111 10.43 18.76 1.85
N ALA A 112 10.70 19.29 3.05
CA ALA A 112 9.91 20.38 3.63
C ALA A 112 9.96 21.69 2.82
N ALA A 113 11.08 21.99 2.15
CA ALA A 113 11.22 23.23 1.39
C ALA A 113 10.29 23.28 0.17
N PRO A 114 10.21 22.26 -0.70
CA PRO A 114 9.21 22.17 -1.77
C PRO A 114 7.76 22.21 -1.27
N VAL A 115 7.47 21.55 -0.16
CA VAL A 115 6.12 21.61 0.44
C VAL A 115 5.75 23.06 0.78
N ARG A 116 6.66 23.82 1.42
CA ARG A 116 6.43 25.25 1.69
C ARG A 116 6.27 26.06 0.41
N ALA A 117 7.02 25.76 -0.65
CA ALA A 117 6.88 26.44 -1.94
C ALA A 117 5.49 26.20 -2.57
N LEU A 118 4.98 24.96 -2.49
CA LEU A 118 3.61 24.64 -2.94
C LEU A 118 2.56 25.38 -2.10
N TRP A 119 2.73 25.49 -0.79
CA TRP A 119 1.86 26.28 0.08
C TRP A 119 1.86 27.76 -0.32
N HIS A 120 3.05 28.34 -0.55
CA HIS A 120 3.17 29.71 -1.01
C HIS A 120 2.49 29.93 -2.37
N LYS A 121 2.65 28.97 -3.28
CA LYS A 121 1.95 29.00 -4.58
C LYS A 121 0.43 28.95 -4.40
N ALA A 122 -0.10 28.13 -3.51
CA ALA A 122 -1.53 28.08 -3.19
C ALA A 122 -2.03 29.46 -2.71
N MET A 123 -1.30 30.09 -1.78
CA MET A 123 -1.63 31.44 -1.30
C MET A 123 -1.64 32.45 -2.41
N SER A 124 -0.63 32.43 -3.31
CA SER A 124 -0.54 33.37 -4.44
C SER A 124 -1.67 33.22 -5.46
N LEU A 125 -2.22 32.01 -5.58
CA LEU A 125 -3.36 31.67 -6.43
C LEU A 125 -4.72 31.92 -5.73
N GLY A 126 -4.73 32.19 -4.43
CA GLY A 126 -5.96 32.31 -3.64
C GLY A 126 -6.71 30.98 -3.46
N VAL A 127 -6.01 29.85 -3.58
CA VAL A 127 -6.59 28.51 -3.46
C VAL A 127 -6.11 27.78 -2.21
N LYS A 128 -6.88 26.78 -1.76
CA LYS A 128 -6.48 25.92 -0.64
C LYS A 128 -5.68 24.72 -1.16
N PRO A 129 -4.59 24.32 -0.48
CA PRO A 129 -3.96 23.04 -0.74
C PRO A 129 -4.82 21.89 -0.23
N TYR A 130 -4.76 20.74 -0.92
CA TYR A 130 -5.45 19.52 -0.55
C TYR A 130 -4.45 18.43 -0.24
N MET A 131 -4.77 17.62 0.79
CA MET A 131 -4.08 16.35 1.04
C MET A 131 -4.98 15.21 0.58
N THR A 132 -4.40 14.22 -0.07
CA THR A 132 -5.11 13.04 -0.58
C THR A 132 -4.28 11.81 -0.32
N ASP A 133 -4.90 10.82 0.32
CA ASP A 133 -4.36 9.47 0.47
C ASP A 133 -4.74 8.64 -0.76
N VAL A 134 -3.80 7.89 -1.32
CA VAL A 134 -4.06 6.95 -2.41
C VAL A 134 -4.34 5.59 -1.81
N GLU A 135 -5.60 5.16 -1.91
CA GLU A 135 -6.00 3.88 -1.37
C GLU A 135 -5.19 2.74 -2.01
N SER A 136 -4.59 1.90 -1.15
CA SER A 136 -3.84 0.73 -1.58
C SER A 136 -2.73 1.03 -2.59
N ALA A 137 -2.02 2.13 -2.38
CA ALA A 137 -0.98 2.65 -3.25
C ALA A 137 -0.07 1.56 -3.84
N PHE A 138 0.49 0.69 -3.00
CA PHE A 138 1.40 -0.37 -3.44
C PHE A 138 0.75 -1.36 -4.41
N LEU A 139 -0.52 -1.72 -4.22
CA LEU A 139 -1.23 -2.67 -5.09
C LEU A 139 -1.41 -2.16 -6.53
N ASN A 140 -1.08 -0.90 -6.80
CA ASN A 140 -1.12 -0.31 -8.14
C ASN A 140 0.21 -0.43 -8.89
N ALA A 141 1.29 -0.85 -8.23
CA ALA A 141 2.64 -0.88 -8.81
C ALA A 141 3.11 -2.30 -9.10
N TYR A 142 3.56 -2.57 -10.31
CA TYR A 142 4.14 -3.86 -10.67
C TYR A 142 5.52 -4.05 -10.07
N LEU A 143 5.88 -5.30 -9.80
CA LEU A 143 7.21 -5.68 -9.34
C LEU A 143 8.17 -5.86 -10.51
N ASP A 144 9.44 -5.56 -10.29
CA ASP A 144 10.51 -5.78 -11.27
C ASP A 144 10.90 -7.27 -11.38
N LYS A 145 10.74 -8.00 -10.27
CA LYS A 145 11.10 -9.42 -10.14
C LYS A 145 9.93 -10.22 -9.64
N ALA A 146 9.79 -11.45 -10.14
CA ALA A 146 8.83 -12.40 -9.62
C ALA A 146 9.19 -12.79 -8.18
N VAL A 147 8.26 -12.63 -7.26
CA VAL A 147 8.38 -13.04 -5.86
C VAL A 147 7.27 -14.04 -5.56
N TYR A 148 7.64 -15.16 -4.93
CA TYR A 148 6.69 -16.18 -4.52
C TYR A 148 6.52 -16.14 -3.01
N VAL A 149 5.28 -16.25 -2.55
CA VAL A 149 4.93 -16.19 -1.13
C VAL A 149 4.01 -17.34 -0.79
N THR A 150 4.04 -17.80 0.47
CA THR A 150 3.07 -18.78 0.96
C THR A 150 1.66 -18.20 0.83
N CYS A 151 0.66 -19.06 0.60
CA CYS A 151 -0.73 -18.62 0.68
C CYS A 151 -1.02 -17.98 2.05
N PRO A 152 -1.94 -16.99 2.11
CA PRO A 152 -2.34 -16.39 3.39
C PRO A 152 -2.82 -17.47 4.36
N GLN A 153 -2.25 -17.47 5.57
CA GLN A 153 -2.66 -18.42 6.61
C GLN A 153 -4.16 -18.27 6.89
N GLY A 154 -4.86 -19.42 6.96
CA GLY A 154 -6.31 -19.52 7.09
C GLY A 154 -7.08 -19.40 5.77
N TYR A 155 -6.37 -19.16 4.66
CA TYR A 155 -6.90 -19.07 3.30
C TYR A 155 -6.04 -19.86 2.31
N GLU A 156 -5.46 -20.97 2.80
CA GLU A 156 -4.62 -21.86 2.01
C GLU A 156 -5.41 -22.37 0.80
N ARG A 157 -4.69 -22.53 -0.31
CA ARG A 157 -5.22 -23.10 -1.54
C ARG A 157 -4.47 -24.37 -1.89
N TYR A 158 -5.19 -25.29 -2.49
CA TYR A 158 -4.66 -26.58 -2.92
C TYR A 158 -5.01 -26.78 -4.39
N ASP A 159 -4.14 -27.45 -5.12
CA ASP A 159 -4.43 -27.86 -6.49
C ASP A 159 -5.39 -29.07 -6.52
N LYS A 160 -5.64 -29.60 -7.72
CA LYS A 160 -6.56 -30.72 -7.92
C LYS A 160 -6.10 -32.02 -7.25
N ASP A 161 -4.80 -32.14 -7.01
CA ASP A 161 -4.15 -33.30 -6.41
C ASP A 161 -3.99 -33.14 -4.89
N GLY A 162 -4.48 -32.05 -4.32
CA GLY A 162 -4.37 -31.74 -2.90
C GLY A 162 -3.01 -31.18 -2.49
N THR A 163 -2.16 -30.79 -3.46
CA THR A 163 -0.86 -30.18 -3.16
C THR A 163 -1.04 -28.69 -2.83
N PRO A 164 -0.36 -28.17 -1.78
CA PRO A 164 -0.43 -26.76 -1.45
C PRO A 164 0.02 -25.88 -2.62
N MET A 165 -0.74 -24.81 -2.89
CA MET A 165 -0.36 -23.78 -3.84
C MET A 165 0.45 -22.68 -3.17
N VAL A 166 1.16 -21.92 -3.98
CA VAL A 166 1.83 -20.68 -3.58
C VAL A 166 1.28 -19.51 -4.38
N ALA A 167 1.48 -18.31 -3.88
CA ALA A 167 1.09 -17.10 -4.58
C ALA A 167 2.30 -16.45 -5.25
N MET A 168 2.28 -16.31 -6.56
CA MET A 168 3.19 -15.44 -7.29
C MET A 168 2.69 -14.00 -7.17
N VAL A 169 3.52 -13.12 -6.65
CA VAL A 169 3.20 -11.71 -6.43
C VAL A 169 3.48 -10.93 -7.71
N LEU A 170 2.45 -10.32 -8.27
CA LEU A 170 2.52 -9.54 -9.52
C LEU A 170 2.72 -8.05 -9.26
N LYS A 171 2.14 -7.54 -8.18
CA LYS A 171 2.21 -6.12 -7.78
C LYS A 171 2.73 -6.00 -6.35
N ALA A 172 3.27 -4.84 -6.02
CA ALA A 172 3.87 -4.59 -4.73
C ALA A 172 2.86 -4.80 -3.57
N LEU A 173 3.33 -5.44 -2.52
CA LEU A 173 2.57 -5.71 -1.30
C LEU A 173 3.24 -5.08 -0.08
N TYR A 174 2.45 -4.84 0.95
CA TYR A 174 2.96 -4.43 2.25
C TYR A 174 4.02 -5.43 2.76
N GLY A 175 5.04 -4.90 3.43
CA GLY A 175 6.17 -5.68 3.96
C GLY A 175 7.31 -5.91 2.96
N MET A 176 7.11 -5.76 1.66
CA MET A 176 8.17 -5.88 0.66
C MET A 176 9.12 -4.68 0.71
N PRO A 177 10.45 -4.89 0.75
CA PRO A 177 11.44 -3.79 0.82
C PRO A 177 11.34 -2.82 -0.35
N GLN A 178 11.06 -3.31 -1.56
CA GLN A 178 10.97 -2.53 -2.79
C GLN A 178 9.59 -1.89 -3.05
N ALA A 179 8.56 -2.20 -2.26
CA ALA A 179 7.21 -1.72 -2.53
C ALA A 179 7.10 -0.18 -2.61
N PRO A 180 7.73 0.61 -1.71
CA PRO A 180 7.70 2.06 -1.82
C PRO A 180 8.33 2.59 -3.10
N ARG A 181 9.46 1.99 -3.56
CA ARG A 181 10.13 2.37 -4.80
C ARG A 181 9.26 2.07 -6.01
N CYS A 182 8.73 0.83 -6.10
CA CYS A 182 7.86 0.44 -7.21
C CYS A 182 6.65 1.38 -7.33
N TRP A 183 6.06 1.76 -6.21
CA TRP A 183 4.94 2.71 -6.19
C TRP A 183 5.35 4.11 -6.64
N HIS A 184 6.47 4.64 -6.13
CA HIS A 184 6.98 5.95 -6.55
C HIS A 184 7.24 6.00 -8.05
N ASP A 185 7.85 4.95 -8.62
CA ASP A 185 8.17 4.87 -10.04
C ASP A 185 6.90 4.79 -10.89
N GLU A 186 5.90 4.02 -10.44
CA GLU A 186 4.62 3.91 -11.15
C GLU A 186 3.85 5.24 -11.15
N VAL A 187 3.78 5.93 -10.01
CA VAL A 187 3.17 7.27 -9.95
C VAL A 187 3.90 8.25 -10.86
N ALA A 188 5.24 8.28 -10.78
CA ALA A 188 6.05 9.15 -11.62
C ALA A 188 5.79 8.88 -13.12
N ARG A 189 5.74 7.60 -13.50
CA ARG A 189 5.43 7.18 -14.89
C ARG A 189 4.06 7.69 -15.34
N ARG A 190 3.02 7.53 -14.48
CA ARG A 190 1.66 8.01 -14.78
C ARG A 190 1.63 9.53 -14.92
N LEU A 191 2.20 10.26 -13.98
CA LEU A 191 2.24 11.71 -14.00
C LEU A 191 2.96 12.25 -15.24
N LEU A 192 4.13 11.71 -15.56
CA LEU A 192 4.90 12.10 -16.76
C LEU A 192 4.13 11.84 -18.06
N LYS A 193 3.45 10.68 -18.15
CA LYS A 193 2.60 10.33 -19.31
C LYS A 193 1.48 11.36 -19.54
N HIS A 194 0.97 11.97 -18.46
CA HIS A 194 -0.11 12.96 -18.51
C HIS A 194 0.40 14.41 -18.53
N GLY A 195 1.66 14.63 -18.90
CA GLY A 195 2.21 15.97 -19.14
C GLY A 195 2.75 16.70 -17.89
N PHE A 196 2.79 16.04 -16.74
CA PHE A 196 3.50 16.60 -15.61
C PHE A 196 5.01 16.64 -15.87
N LYS A 197 5.69 17.61 -15.29
CA LYS A 197 7.14 17.73 -15.27
C LYS A 197 7.64 17.45 -13.86
N ARG A 198 8.63 16.55 -13.74
CA ARG A 198 9.31 16.31 -12.47
C ARG A 198 10.25 17.46 -12.16
N SER A 199 10.30 17.92 -10.92
CA SER A 199 11.23 18.93 -10.47
C SER A 199 12.66 18.36 -10.40
N GLU A 200 13.63 19.13 -10.90
CA GLU A 200 15.06 18.81 -10.74
C GLU A 200 15.54 18.93 -9.29
N ALA A 201 14.91 19.85 -8.53
CA ALA A 201 15.28 20.11 -7.14
C ALA A 201 14.80 19.04 -6.16
N ASP A 202 13.67 18.35 -6.47
CA ASP A 202 13.09 17.31 -5.63
C ASP A 202 12.32 16.31 -6.48
N PRO A 203 12.73 15.01 -6.53
CA PRO A 203 12.11 13.98 -7.38
C PRO A 203 10.66 13.64 -7.00
N CYS A 204 10.20 14.06 -5.83
CA CYS A 204 8.81 13.88 -5.37
C CYS A 204 7.90 15.07 -5.68
N VAL A 205 8.40 16.08 -6.39
CA VAL A 205 7.60 17.25 -6.80
C VAL A 205 7.34 17.20 -8.29
N PHE A 206 6.07 17.34 -8.65
CA PHE A 206 5.61 17.36 -10.04
C PHE A 206 4.75 18.59 -10.28
N THR A 207 4.86 19.16 -11.48
CA THR A 207 4.07 20.31 -11.90
C THR A 207 3.46 20.07 -13.26
N TYR A 208 2.21 20.47 -13.43
CA TYR A 208 1.50 20.51 -14.69
C TYR A 208 1.11 21.96 -14.99
N CYS A 209 1.34 22.39 -16.24
CA CYS A 209 0.97 23.72 -16.71
C CYS A 209 0.44 23.60 -18.14
N GLU A 210 -0.77 24.11 -18.39
CA GLU A 210 -1.38 24.21 -19.72
C GLU A 210 -2.25 25.45 -19.78
N GLY A 211 -1.84 26.43 -20.58
CA GLY A 211 -2.49 27.76 -20.62
C GLY A 211 -2.44 28.44 -19.24
N ASP A 212 -3.59 28.75 -18.69
CA ASP A 212 -3.76 29.31 -17.33
C ASP A 212 -3.89 28.25 -16.22
N LYS A 213 -3.95 26.98 -16.61
CA LYS A 213 -4.06 25.84 -15.68
C LYS A 213 -2.72 25.50 -15.07
N PHE A 214 -2.69 25.42 -13.75
CA PHE A 214 -1.53 24.98 -12.97
C PHE A 214 -1.94 23.92 -11.97
N MET A 215 -1.16 22.85 -11.88
CA MET A 215 -1.22 21.90 -10.77
C MET A 215 0.18 21.58 -10.26
N GLY A 216 0.38 21.65 -8.94
CA GLY A 216 1.60 21.24 -8.26
C GLY A 216 1.31 20.10 -7.31
N LEU A 217 2.17 19.06 -7.31
CA LEU A 217 2.07 17.88 -6.47
C LEU A 217 3.35 17.68 -5.67
N GLY A 218 3.20 17.29 -4.40
CA GLY A 218 4.28 16.79 -3.56
C GLY A 218 3.91 15.40 -3.04
N LEU A 219 4.77 14.41 -3.29
CA LEU A 219 4.53 13.01 -2.95
C LEU A 219 5.23 12.62 -1.66
N HIS A 220 4.49 12.06 -0.72
CA HIS A 220 5.02 11.46 0.50
C HIS A 220 4.45 10.05 0.66
N VAL A 221 5.07 9.08 -0.03
CA VAL A 221 4.63 7.68 -0.13
C VAL A 221 3.23 7.58 -0.74
N ASP A 222 2.19 7.35 0.08
CA ASP A 222 0.76 7.26 -0.29
C ASP A 222 0.01 8.58 -0.15
N ASP A 223 0.59 9.56 0.52
CA ASP A 223 0.03 10.91 0.68
C ASP A 223 0.47 11.87 -0.43
N PHE A 224 -0.48 12.59 -0.99
CA PHE A 224 -0.26 13.65 -1.97
C PHE A 224 -0.71 14.99 -1.42
N MET A 225 0.23 15.92 -1.31
CA MET A 225 -0.11 17.34 -1.25
C MET A 225 -0.34 17.85 -2.67
N ARG A 226 -1.48 18.48 -2.94
CA ARG A 226 -1.83 19.02 -4.25
C ARG A 226 -2.34 20.46 -4.16
N VAL A 227 -1.90 21.26 -5.12
CA VAL A 227 -2.32 22.64 -5.32
C VAL A 227 -2.74 22.78 -6.78
N ALA A 228 -3.96 23.23 -7.05
CA ALA A 228 -4.46 23.42 -8.40
C ALA A 228 -5.11 24.80 -8.54
N SER A 229 -4.89 25.47 -9.67
CA SER A 229 -5.53 26.75 -9.99
C SER A 229 -7.01 26.60 -10.32
N HIS A 230 -7.42 25.42 -10.78
CA HIS A 230 -8.79 25.11 -11.20
C HIS A 230 -9.28 23.82 -10.52
N PRO A 231 -10.50 23.81 -9.95
CA PRO A 231 -11.01 22.65 -9.22
C PRO A 231 -11.08 21.35 -10.04
N GLU A 232 -11.41 21.43 -11.35
CA GLU A 232 -11.52 20.28 -12.24
C GLU A 232 -10.22 19.48 -12.39
N LEU A 233 -9.07 20.11 -12.14
CA LEU A 233 -7.77 19.42 -12.15
C LEU A 233 -7.66 18.36 -11.05
N HIS A 234 -8.37 18.53 -9.93
CA HIS A 234 -8.39 17.55 -8.85
C HIS A 234 -9.11 16.27 -9.27
N ASP A 235 -10.23 16.39 -9.97
CA ASP A 235 -11.01 15.26 -10.48
C ASP A 235 -10.27 14.57 -11.63
N TRP A 236 -9.68 15.33 -12.54
CA TRP A 236 -8.82 14.82 -13.61
C TRP A 236 -7.65 14.01 -13.05
N LEU A 237 -6.91 14.53 -12.06
CA LEU A 237 -5.81 13.80 -11.44
C LEU A 237 -6.30 12.46 -10.87
N HIS A 238 -7.42 12.45 -10.16
CA HIS A 238 -7.94 11.26 -9.52
C HIS A 238 -8.46 10.22 -10.52
N ASN A 239 -9.26 10.64 -11.50
CA ASN A 239 -10.00 9.74 -12.37
C ASN A 239 -9.21 9.28 -13.59
N ASP A 240 -8.38 10.18 -14.16
CA ASP A 240 -7.71 9.91 -15.44
C ASP A 240 -6.22 9.60 -15.26
N VAL A 241 -5.57 10.17 -14.23
CA VAL A 241 -4.12 10.00 -14.02
C VAL A 241 -3.82 8.86 -13.05
N LEU A 242 -4.47 8.85 -11.88
CA LEU A 242 -4.14 7.89 -10.81
C LEU A 242 -4.92 6.58 -10.89
N LYS A 243 -6.13 6.58 -11.46
CA LYS A 243 -6.94 5.35 -11.64
C LYS A 243 -6.67 4.62 -12.95
N ALA A 244 -5.97 5.22 -13.89
CA ALA A 244 -5.74 4.65 -15.23
C ALA A 244 -4.80 3.44 -15.23
#